data_8d01e7a15c8566667829cd53dba9e9e7
#
_entry.id   8d01e7a15c8566667829cd53dba9e9e7
#
_cell.length_a   1.000
_cell.length_b   1.000
_cell.length_c   1.000
_cell.angle_alpha   90.00
_cell.angle_beta   90.00
_cell.angle_gamma   90.00
#
_symmetry.space_group_name_H-M   'P 1'
#
loop_
_entity.id
_entity.type
_entity.pdbx_description
1 polymer ?
#
loop_
_entity_poly.entity_id
_entity_poly.type
_entity_poly.pdbx_seq_one_letter_code
_entity_poly.pdbx_strand_id
1 'polypeptide(L)'
;IRLYDPTAGEILFDGKDISKIKSKADMQAFRRDVQMIFQDPYASLNPRMKVNDIIAEGIDVNGLAKTPKEREEKVNELLKTVGLNPSHSTRYPHEFSGGQRQRIGIARALAVNPRFIICDEPISALDVSIQAQVVNLLQDLQKEQGLTYLFIAHDLSMVKHISDRIGVMHSGKLLEMGTSDDVYNFGVHPYTESLLSAIPL
;
A
#
# COMPACT_ATOMS: atom_id res chain seq x y z
N ILE A 1 -7.94 -6.55 -4.86
CA ILE A 1 -8.77 -5.46 -5.41
C ILE A 1 -9.63 -5.89 -6.62
N ARG A 2 -9.63 -7.19 -6.95
CA ARG A 2 -10.39 -7.76 -8.08
C ARG A 2 -10.11 -7.06 -9.42
N LEU A 3 -8.84 -6.97 -9.78
CA LEU A 3 -8.43 -6.70 -11.16
C LEU A 3 -8.68 -7.92 -12.05
N TYR A 4 -8.55 -9.12 -11.47
CA TYR A 4 -8.87 -10.41 -12.08
C TYR A 4 -9.82 -11.16 -11.16
N ASP A 5 -10.71 -11.97 -11.74
CA ASP A 5 -11.56 -12.87 -10.98
C ASP A 5 -10.76 -14.12 -10.59
N PRO A 6 -10.92 -14.65 -9.35
CA PRO A 6 -10.27 -15.89 -8.95
C PRO A 6 -10.84 -17.07 -9.76
N THR A 7 -9.96 -17.98 -10.18
CA THR A 7 -10.35 -19.18 -10.92
C THR A 7 -11.12 -20.15 -10.02
N ALA A 8 -10.75 -20.23 -8.74
CA ALA A 8 -11.38 -21.07 -7.72
C ALA A 8 -11.09 -20.52 -6.32
N GLY A 9 -11.78 -21.04 -5.31
CA GLY A 9 -11.65 -20.63 -3.92
C GLY A 9 -12.50 -19.41 -3.58
N GLU A 10 -12.28 -18.87 -2.37
CA GLU A 10 -12.96 -17.70 -1.86
C GLU A 10 -11.97 -16.69 -1.28
N ILE A 11 -12.30 -15.40 -1.35
CA ILE A 11 -11.52 -14.34 -0.72
C ILE A 11 -12.45 -13.57 0.19
N LEU A 12 -12.20 -13.64 1.50
CA LEU A 12 -13.05 -13.01 2.50
C LEU A 12 -12.46 -11.66 2.94
N PHE A 13 -13.29 -10.62 2.89
CA PHE A 13 -13.02 -9.33 3.49
C PHE A 13 -14.17 -8.98 4.45
N ASP A 14 -13.87 -8.80 5.74
CA ASP A 14 -14.88 -8.65 6.80
C ASP A 14 -15.98 -9.74 6.76
N GLY A 15 -15.58 -11.00 6.53
CA GLY A 15 -16.49 -12.14 6.45
C GLY A 15 -17.32 -12.22 5.17
N LYS A 16 -17.16 -11.29 4.23
CA LYS A 16 -17.86 -11.28 2.93
C LYS A 16 -16.94 -11.76 1.83
N ASP A 17 -17.41 -12.73 1.05
CA ASP A 17 -16.68 -13.21 -0.12
C ASP A 17 -16.70 -12.17 -1.24
N ILE A 18 -15.55 -11.52 -1.47
CA ILE A 18 -15.43 -10.48 -2.48
C ILE A 18 -15.54 -11.02 -3.91
N SER A 19 -15.35 -12.32 -4.13
CA SER A 19 -15.51 -12.94 -5.45
C SER A 19 -16.98 -12.91 -5.90
N LYS A 20 -17.92 -12.86 -4.97
CA LYS A 20 -19.36 -12.84 -5.20
C LYS A 20 -19.96 -11.44 -5.38
N ILE A 21 -19.17 -10.38 -5.23
CA ILE A 21 -19.67 -9.01 -5.48
C ILE A 21 -20.03 -8.85 -6.95
N LYS A 22 -21.31 -8.58 -7.24
CA LYS A 22 -21.82 -8.36 -8.60
C LYS A 22 -22.21 -6.92 -8.87
N SER A 23 -22.65 -6.22 -7.83
CA SER A 23 -23.10 -4.83 -7.94
C SER A 23 -21.91 -3.89 -8.11
N LYS A 24 -22.06 -2.90 -9.00
CA LYS A 24 -21.05 -1.85 -9.20
C LYS A 24 -20.88 -1.01 -7.93
N ALA A 25 -21.97 -0.75 -7.21
CA ALA A 25 -21.95 0.01 -5.96
C ALA A 25 -21.19 -0.72 -4.84
N ASP A 26 -21.43 -2.04 -4.67
CA ASP A 26 -20.70 -2.83 -3.68
C ASP A 26 -19.23 -2.97 -4.03
N MET A 27 -18.89 -3.08 -5.31
CA MET A 27 -17.51 -3.10 -5.77
C MET A 27 -16.80 -1.76 -5.52
N GLN A 28 -17.49 -0.64 -5.73
CA GLN A 28 -16.96 0.68 -5.41
C GLN A 28 -16.73 0.84 -3.90
N ALA A 29 -17.69 0.43 -3.08
CA ALA A 29 -17.54 0.43 -1.62
C ALA A 29 -16.36 -0.43 -1.17
N PHE A 30 -16.22 -1.67 -1.69
CA PHE A 30 -15.09 -2.53 -1.41
C PHE A 30 -13.76 -1.86 -1.81
N ARG A 31 -13.67 -1.31 -3.02
CA ARG A 31 -12.45 -0.63 -3.51
C ARG A 31 -12.13 0.66 -2.79
N ARG A 32 -13.10 1.28 -2.13
CA ARG A 32 -12.87 2.39 -1.22
C ARG A 32 -12.20 1.92 0.07
N ASP A 33 -12.67 0.81 0.65
CA ASP A 33 -12.12 0.25 1.89
C ASP A 33 -10.75 -0.41 1.68
N VAL A 34 -10.48 -0.93 0.48
CA VAL A 34 -9.25 -1.66 0.13
C VAL A 34 -8.50 -0.92 -0.97
N GLN A 35 -7.34 -0.41 -0.62
CA GLN A 35 -6.46 0.31 -1.55
C GLN A 35 -5.16 -0.46 -1.80
N MET A 36 -4.38 0.00 -2.80
CA MET A 36 -3.11 -0.62 -3.15
C MET A 36 -2.03 0.43 -3.40
N ILE A 37 -0.87 0.20 -2.81
CA ILE A 37 0.38 0.90 -3.12
C ILE A 37 1.19 -0.03 -4.01
N PHE A 38 1.54 0.43 -5.21
CA PHE A 38 2.17 -0.37 -6.25
C PHE A 38 3.69 -0.37 -6.12
N GLN A 39 4.32 -1.42 -6.65
CA GLN A 39 5.75 -1.65 -6.65
C GLN A 39 6.53 -0.54 -7.38
N ASP A 40 6.06 -0.13 -8.55
CA ASP A 40 6.74 0.88 -9.37
C ASP A 40 6.06 2.25 -9.23
N PRO A 41 6.69 3.20 -8.52
CA PRO A 41 6.16 4.55 -8.37
C PRO A 41 6.16 5.36 -9.68
N TYR A 42 6.93 4.94 -10.70
CA TYR A 42 6.92 5.59 -12.03
C TYR A 42 5.73 5.13 -12.86
N ALA A 43 5.50 3.81 -12.95
CA ALA A 43 4.42 3.26 -13.75
C ALA A 43 3.04 3.48 -13.11
N SER A 44 2.98 3.62 -11.78
CA SER A 44 1.72 3.75 -11.04
C SER A 44 1.08 5.13 -11.10
N LEU A 45 1.83 6.17 -11.45
CA LEU A 45 1.33 7.55 -11.56
C LEU A 45 1.23 7.97 -13.03
N ASN A 46 0.06 8.45 -13.45
CA ASN A 46 -0.13 8.96 -14.81
C ASN A 46 0.76 10.21 -15.03
N PRO A 47 1.79 10.15 -15.93
CA PRO A 47 2.74 11.23 -16.10
C PRO A 47 2.13 12.50 -16.73
N ARG A 48 0.92 12.40 -17.28
CA ARG A 48 0.19 13.52 -17.91
C ARG A 48 -0.74 14.24 -16.94
N MET A 49 -0.92 13.72 -15.73
CA MET A 49 -1.76 14.33 -14.69
C MET A 49 -0.89 15.07 -13.68
N LYS A 50 -1.42 16.15 -13.13
CA LYS A 50 -0.81 16.83 -11.99
C LYS A 50 -1.00 16.04 -10.72
N VAL A 51 -0.14 16.22 -9.74
CA VAL A 51 -0.20 15.54 -8.43
C VAL A 51 -1.56 15.76 -7.76
N ASN A 52 -2.12 16.98 -7.82
CA ASN A 52 -3.46 17.27 -7.33
C ASN A 52 -4.52 16.30 -7.92
N ASP A 53 -4.51 16.13 -9.24
CA ASP A 53 -5.52 15.31 -9.92
C ASP A 53 -5.33 13.83 -9.66
N ILE A 54 -4.06 13.37 -9.54
CA ILE A 54 -3.73 11.98 -9.18
C ILE A 54 -4.25 11.63 -7.78
N ILE A 55 -4.02 12.50 -6.79
CA ILE A 55 -4.46 12.26 -5.41
C ILE A 55 -5.98 12.39 -5.30
N ALA A 56 -6.55 13.38 -5.97
CA ALA A 56 -7.97 13.64 -5.86
C ALA A 56 -8.86 12.70 -6.68
N GLU A 57 -8.33 11.87 -7.56
CA GLU A 57 -9.13 10.94 -8.37
C GLU A 57 -10.07 10.08 -7.49
N GLY A 58 -9.54 9.53 -6.41
CA GLY A 58 -10.35 8.77 -5.45
C GLY A 58 -11.40 9.63 -4.73
N ILE A 59 -11.04 10.88 -4.40
CA ILE A 59 -11.97 11.84 -3.77
C ILE A 59 -13.13 12.13 -4.71
N ASP A 60 -12.84 12.42 -5.98
CA ASP A 60 -13.82 12.79 -7.00
C ASP A 60 -14.76 11.63 -7.33
N VAL A 61 -14.22 10.41 -7.56
CA VAL A 61 -15.01 9.20 -7.88
C VAL A 61 -15.96 8.82 -6.73
N ASN A 62 -15.57 9.08 -5.49
CA ASN A 62 -16.38 8.74 -4.31
C ASN A 62 -17.19 9.94 -3.77
N GLY A 63 -17.14 11.09 -4.41
CA GLY A 63 -17.91 12.28 -3.99
C GLY A 63 -17.51 12.78 -2.59
N LEU A 64 -16.23 12.67 -2.22
CA LEU A 64 -15.75 13.00 -0.87
C LEU A 64 -15.46 14.50 -0.67
N ALA A 65 -15.57 15.31 -1.70
CA ALA A 65 -15.51 16.75 -1.63
C ALA A 65 -16.74 17.38 -2.32
N LYS A 66 -17.35 18.37 -1.68
CA LYS A 66 -18.54 19.07 -2.19
C LYS A 66 -18.19 20.30 -3.03
N THR A 67 -17.00 20.85 -2.83
CA THR A 67 -16.55 22.06 -3.52
C THR A 67 -15.10 21.90 -4.00
N PRO A 68 -14.69 22.64 -5.05
CA PRO A 68 -13.28 22.65 -5.48
C PRO A 68 -12.31 23.03 -4.36
N LYS A 69 -12.71 23.94 -3.47
CA LYS A 69 -11.91 24.36 -2.33
C LYS A 69 -11.71 23.22 -1.33
N GLU A 70 -12.77 22.48 -0.97
CA GLU A 70 -12.67 21.32 -0.09
C GLU A 70 -11.79 20.21 -0.69
N ARG A 71 -11.89 20.00 -2.02
CA ARG A 71 -11.03 19.06 -2.75
C ARG A 71 -9.55 19.45 -2.62
N GLU A 72 -9.23 20.71 -2.83
CA GLU A 72 -7.86 21.24 -2.72
C GLU A 72 -7.32 21.14 -1.29
N GLU A 73 -8.13 21.49 -0.29
CA GLU A 73 -7.78 21.39 1.13
C GLU A 73 -7.43 19.92 1.50
N LYS A 74 -8.25 18.95 1.08
CA LYS A 74 -7.99 17.52 1.31
C LYS A 74 -6.70 17.05 0.66
N VAL A 75 -6.43 17.44 -0.58
CA VAL A 75 -5.17 17.11 -1.26
C VAL A 75 -3.97 17.71 -0.54
N ASN A 76 -4.09 18.95 -0.09
CA ASN A 76 -3.02 19.63 0.63
C ASN A 76 -2.73 18.99 2.00
N GLU A 77 -3.76 18.53 2.69
CA GLU A 77 -3.63 17.75 3.94
C GLU A 77 -2.92 16.41 3.68
N LEU A 78 -3.34 15.68 2.65
CA LEU A 78 -2.71 14.40 2.27
C LEU A 78 -1.23 14.57 1.91
N LEU A 79 -0.89 15.62 1.18
CA LEU A 79 0.52 15.93 0.88
C LEU A 79 1.32 16.17 2.15
N LYS A 80 0.80 16.94 3.11
CA LYS A 80 1.45 17.15 4.41
C LYS A 80 1.61 15.85 5.19
N THR A 81 0.57 15.02 5.23
CA THR A 81 0.56 13.72 5.90
C THR A 81 1.68 12.81 5.40
N VAL A 82 1.99 12.84 4.11
CA VAL A 82 3.11 12.06 3.56
C VAL A 82 4.45 12.82 3.52
N GLY A 83 4.54 13.97 4.19
CA GLY A 83 5.76 14.78 4.28
C GLY A 83 6.15 15.51 3.00
N LEU A 84 5.17 15.85 2.15
CA LEU A 84 5.36 16.66 0.94
C LEU A 84 4.80 18.08 1.14
N ASN A 85 5.39 19.04 0.43
CA ASN A 85 4.90 20.41 0.46
C ASN A 85 3.60 20.54 -0.37
N PRO A 86 2.53 21.18 0.14
CA PRO A 86 1.32 21.45 -0.62
C PRO A 86 1.53 22.16 -1.97
N SER A 87 2.55 23.02 -2.09
CA SER A 87 2.90 23.65 -3.37
C SER A 87 3.27 22.66 -4.49
N HIS A 88 3.56 21.40 -4.11
CA HIS A 88 3.83 20.33 -5.07
C HIS A 88 2.57 19.84 -5.80
N SER A 89 1.38 20.19 -5.34
CA SER A 89 0.09 19.78 -5.93
C SER A 89 -0.06 20.12 -7.43
N THR A 90 0.57 21.20 -7.88
CA THR A 90 0.48 21.69 -9.26
C THR A 90 1.53 21.09 -10.20
N ARG A 91 2.49 20.32 -9.69
CA ARG A 91 3.59 19.69 -10.44
C ARG A 91 3.17 18.35 -11.05
N TYR A 92 3.98 17.87 -11.98
CA TYR A 92 3.83 16.57 -12.61
C TYR A 92 4.75 15.52 -11.98
N PRO A 93 4.40 14.21 -12.05
CA PRO A 93 5.20 13.14 -11.44
C PRO A 93 6.68 13.13 -11.86
N HIS A 94 7.01 13.48 -13.08
CA HIS A 94 8.39 13.48 -13.58
C HIS A 94 9.31 14.52 -12.90
N GLU A 95 8.74 15.51 -12.20
CA GLU A 95 9.47 16.53 -11.45
C GLU A 95 9.90 16.05 -10.04
N PHE A 96 9.60 14.81 -9.67
CA PHE A 96 9.84 14.26 -8.34
C PHE A 96 10.84 13.11 -8.34
N SER A 97 11.56 12.94 -7.22
CA SER A 97 12.38 11.74 -6.98
C SER A 97 11.54 10.49 -6.80
N GLY A 98 12.16 9.30 -6.87
CA GLY A 98 11.48 8.02 -6.66
C GLY A 98 10.75 7.95 -5.32
N GLY A 99 11.41 8.35 -4.23
CA GLY A 99 10.80 8.39 -2.90
C GLY A 99 9.64 9.38 -2.76
N GLN A 100 9.74 10.54 -3.42
CA GLN A 100 8.63 11.51 -3.46
C GLN A 100 7.44 10.98 -4.25
N ARG A 101 7.67 10.28 -5.38
CA ARG A 101 6.60 9.63 -6.15
C ARG A 101 5.92 8.53 -5.34
N GLN A 102 6.69 7.75 -4.57
CA GLN A 102 6.12 6.75 -3.68
C GLN A 102 5.21 7.40 -2.63
N ARG A 103 5.62 8.52 -2.05
CA ARG A 103 4.79 9.30 -1.12
C ARG A 103 3.51 9.84 -1.78
N ILE A 104 3.56 10.24 -3.04
CA ILE A 104 2.36 10.62 -3.81
C ILE A 104 1.44 9.40 -3.99
N GLY A 105 1.98 8.21 -4.30
CA GLY A 105 1.22 6.97 -4.37
C GLY A 105 0.55 6.58 -3.05
N ILE A 106 1.25 6.79 -1.93
CA ILE A 106 0.68 6.60 -0.58
C ILE A 106 -0.45 7.61 -0.34
N ALA A 107 -0.25 8.90 -0.63
CA ALA A 107 -1.28 9.94 -0.48
C ALA A 107 -2.53 9.61 -1.31
N ARG A 108 -2.37 9.12 -2.54
CA ARG A 108 -3.47 8.66 -3.40
C ARG A 108 -4.25 7.51 -2.75
N ALA A 109 -3.56 6.53 -2.17
CA ALA A 109 -4.22 5.42 -1.50
C ALA A 109 -5.00 5.88 -0.26
N LEU A 110 -4.47 6.84 0.51
CA LEU A 110 -5.11 7.40 1.70
C LEU A 110 -6.33 8.29 1.38
N ALA A 111 -6.44 8.81 0.15
CA ALA A 111 -7.43 9.83 -0.23
C ALA A 111 -8.89 9.41 -0.03
N VAL A 112 -9.17 8.12 0.05
CA VAL A 112 -10.51 7.56 0.25
C VAL A 112 -10.76 7.07 1.68
N ASN A 113 -9.83 7.29 2.61
CA ASN A 113 -9.84 6.80 3.99
C ASN A 113 -10.04 5.27 4.03
N PRO A 114 -9.11 4.48 3.47
CA PRO A 114 -9.22 3.03 3.41
C PRO A 114 -9.08 2.42 4.81
N ARG A 115 -9.54 1.19 4.97
CA ARG A 115 -9.33 0.37 6.18
C ARG A 115 -8.18 -0.62 6.01
N PHE A 116 -7.91 -1.01 4.76
CA PHE A 116 -6.93 -2.01 4.39
C PHE A 116 -6.11 -1.55 3.18
N ILE A 117 -4.80 -1.64 3.27
CA ILE A 117 -3.90 -1.28 2.16
C ILE A 117 -2.99 -2.46 1.82
N ILE A 118 -2.99 -2.86 0.57
CA ILE A 118 -2.04 -3.81 0.01
C ILE A 118 -0.81 -3.02 -0.44
N CYS A 119 0.33 -3.29 0.18
CA CYS A 119 1.62 -2.72 -0.17
C CYS A 119 2.40 -3.74 -0.98
N ASP A 120 2.37 -3.62 -2.31
CA ASP A 120 3.05 -4.54 -3.23
C ASP A 120 4.47 -4.05 -3.49
N GLU A 121 5.44 -4.64 -2.79
CA GLU A 121 6.85 -4.25 -2.81
C GLU A 121 7.11 -2.72 -2.78
N PRO A 122 6.51 -1.98 -1.85
CA PRO A 122 6.41 -0.52 -1.93
C PRO A 122 7.74 0.23 -1.81
N ILE A 123 8.82 -0.49 -1.56
CA ILE A 123 10.16 0.07 -1.32
C ILE A 123 11.24 -0.51 -2.22
N SER A 124 10.96 -1.56 -3.02
CA SER A 124 11.97 -2.32 -3.79
C SER A 124 12.76 -1.46 -4.81
N ALA A 125 12.13 -0.42 -5.34
CA ALA A 125 12.73 0.49 -6.32
C ALA A 125 13.42 1.72 -5.71
N LEU A 126 13.59 1.76 -4.37
CA LEU A 126 14.10 2.92 -3.64
C LEU A 126 15.47 2.64 -3.01
N ASP A 127 16.27 3.70 -2.84
CA ASP A 127 17.53 3.65 -2.09
C ASP A 127 17.27 3.31 -0.61
N VAL A 128 18.21 2.62 0.05
CA VAL A 128 18.08 2.12 1.43
C VAL A 128 17.64 3.20 2.42
N SER A 129 18.22 4.40 2.33
CA SER A 129 17.86 5.52 3.22
C SER A 129 16.42 6.00 3.03
N ILE A 130 15.92 5.93 1.80
CA ILE A 130 14.55 6.31 1.45
C ILE A 130 13.57 5.18 1.82
N GLN A 131 13.98 3.92 1.69
CA GLN A 131 13.18 2.76 2.14
C GLN A 131 12.81 2.91 3.62
N ALA A 132 13.79 3.17 4.49
CA ALA A 132 13.54 3.37 5.91
C ALA A 132 12.54 4.51 6.20
N GLN A 133 12.65 5.63 5.47
CA GLN A 133 11.72 6.74 5.62
C GLN A 133 10.28 6.38 5.20
N VAL A 134 10.11 5.59 4.14
CA VAL A 134 8.78 5.15 3.66
C VAL A 134 8.18 4.14 4.64
N VAL A 135 8.98 3.22 5.17
CA VAL A 135 8.52 2.23 6.18
C VAL A 135 8.08 2.94 7.46
N ASN A 136 8.88 3.88 7.98
CA ASN A 136 8.51 4.67 9.16
C ASN A 136 7.20 5.45 8.91
N LEU A 137 7.05 6.07 7.74
CA LEU A 137 5.81 6.75 7.37
C LEU A 137 4.60 5.80 7.40
N LEU A 138 4.73 4.58 6.85
CA LEU A 138 3.64 3.59 6.87
C LEU A 138 3.31 3.13 8.29
N GLN A 139 4.30 2.96 9.16
CA GLN A 139 4.09 2.62 10.57
C GLN A 139 3.40 3.74 11.35
N ASP A 140 3.78 4.99 11.11
CA ASP A 140 3.14 6.14 11.73
C ASP A 140 1.68 6.26 11.30
N LEU A 141 1.41 6.12 10.02
CA LEU A 141 0.05 6.08 9.46
C LEU A 141 -0.78 4.93 10.03
N GLN A 142 -0.19 3.75 10.24
CA GLN A 142 -0.85 2.61 10.86
C GLN A 142 -1.32 2.95 12.27
N LYS A 143 -0.44 3.55 13.07
CA LYS A 143 -0.74 3.93 14.46
C LYS A 143 -1.78 5.05 14.55
N GLU A 144 -1.63 6.06 13.70
CA GLU A 144 -2.49 7.26 13.75
C GLU A 144 -3.89 7.00 13.18
N GLN A 145 -4.01 6.19 12.15
CA GLN A 145 -5.26 5.98 11.41
C GLN A 145 -5.86 4.58 11.62
N GLY A 146 -5.20 3.69 12.37
CA GLY A 146 -5.68 2.32 12.60
C GLY A 146 -5.71 1.46 11.34
N LEU A 147 -4.79 1.69 10.40
CA LEU A 147 -4.74 0.98 9.13
C LEU A 147 -4.26 -0.46 9.31
N THR A 148 -4.83 -1.36 8.52
CA THR A 148 -4.32 -2.72 8.36
C THR A 148 -3.56 -2.84 7.05
N TYR A 149 -2.35 -3.42 7.08
CA TYR A 149 -1.53 -3.65 5.90
C TYR A 149 -1.41 -5.12 5.54
N LEU A 150 -1.44 -5.42 4.25
CA LEU A 150 -0.81 -6.60 3.67
C LEU A 150 0.48 -6.14 2.98
N PHE A 151 1.62 -6.37 3.64
CA PHE A 151 2.92 -5.93 3.13
C PHE A 151 3.60 -7.08 2.39
N ILE A 152 3.76 -6.97 1.08
CA ILE A 152 4.44 -7.95 0.23
C ILE A 152 5.86 -7.44 0.01
N ALA A 153 6.86 -8.25 0.33
CA ALA A 153 8.26 -7.92 0.13
C ALA A 153 9.12 -9.19 0.03
N HIS A 154 10.32 -9.03 -0.49
CA HIS A 154 11.32 -10.09 -0.56
C HIS A 154 12.42 -9.93 0.52
N ASP A 155 12.49 -8.79 1.20
CA ASP A 155 13.42 -8.52 2.30
C ASP A 155 12.77 -8.84 3.66
N LEU A 156 13.22 -9.95 4.25
CA LEU A 156 12.70 -10.44 5.54
C LEU A 156 13.04 -9.50 6.70
N SER A 157 14.14 -8.78 6.68
CA SER A 157 14.52 -7.84 7.73
C SER A 157 13.51 -6.71 7.85
N MET A 158 13.10 -6.16 6.70
CA MET A 158 12.08 -5.12 6.64
C MET A 158 10.71 -5.66 7.01
N VAL A 159 10.36 -6.87 6.55
CA VAL A 159 9.09 -7.52 6.91
C VAL A 159 8.99 -7.74 8.41
N LYS A 160 10.06 -8.21 9.06
CA LYS A 160 10.09 -8.36 10.52
C LYS A 160 9.81 -7.04 11.25
N HIS A 161 10.36 -5.95 10.75
CA HIS A 161 10.24 -4.64 11.38
C HIS A 161 8.81 -4.05 11.31
N ILE A 162 8.09 -4.31 10.24
CA ILE A 162 6.76 -3.70 10.00
C ILE A 162 5.58 -4.63 10.33
N SER A 163 5.79 -5.95 10.41
CA SER A 163 4.70 -6.92 10.44
C SER A 163 4.50 -7.56 11.81
N ASP A 164 3.25 -7.71 12.24
CA ASP A 164 2.87 -8.51 13.41
C ASP A 164 2.88 -10.02 13.10
N ARG A 165 2.52 -10.38 11.85
CA ARG A 165 2.47 -11.76 11.34
C ARG A 165 3.15 -11.85 10.00
N ILE A 166 3.80 -12.98 9.74
CA ILE A 166 4.49 -13.26 8.48
C ILE A 166 3.92 -14.53 7.87
N GLY A 167 3.68 -14.49 6.55
CA GLY A 167 3.39 -15.65 5.73
C GLY A 167 4.49 -15.83 4.68
N VAL A 168 5.12 -16.99 4.64
CA VAL A 168 6.15 -17.32 3.65
C VAL A 168 5.51 -18.06 2.48
N MET A 169 5.68 -17.49 1.28
CA MET A 169 5.16 -18.06 0.04
C MET A 169 6.28 -18.50 -0.88
N HIS A 170 6.08 -19.63 -1.54
CA HIS A 170 6.95 -20.12 -2.61
C HIS A 170 6.13 -20.84 -3.70
N SER A 171 6.42 -20.51 -4.96
CA SER A 171 5.73 -21.12 -6.13
C SER A 171 4.20 -21.12 -6.00
N GLY A 172 3.62 -20.00 -5.52
CA GLY A 172 2.17 -19.85 -5.36
C GLY A 172 1.55 -20.56 -4.17
N LYS A 173 2.35 -21.20 -3.30
CA LYS A 173 1.88 -21.90 -2.10
C LYS A 173 2.32 -21.14 -0.84
N LEU A 174 1.41 -21.04 0.13
CA LEU A 174 1.73 -20.59 1.48
C LEU A 174 2.37 -21.77 2.21
N LEU A 175 3.65 -21.65 2.55
CA LEU A 175 4.44 -22.73 3.16
C LEU A 175 4.41 -22.67 4.69
N GLU A 176 4.47 -21.46 5.24
CA GLU A 176 4.53 -21.21 6.67
C GLU A 176 3.82 -19.92 7.02
N MET A 177 3.18 -19.84 8.19
CA MET A 177 2.57 -18.62 8.72
C MET A 177 2.62 -18.63 10.25
N GLY A 178 3.02 -17.52 10.83
CA GLY A 178 3.10 -17.34 12.28
C GLY A 178 3.16 -15.88 12.70
N THR A 179 3.44 -15.66 13.99
CA THR A 179 3.84 -14.32 14.43
C THR A 179 5.19 -13.95 13.80
N SER A 180 5.48 -12.65 13.69
CA SER A 180 6.75 -12.19 13.14
C SER A 180 7.94 -12.81 13.86
N ASP A 181 7.86 -12.85 15.20
CA ASP A 181 8.92 -13.43 16.04
C ASP A 181 9.06 -14.94 15.87
N ASP A 182 7.95 -15.68 15.76
CA ASP A 182 7.99 -17.14 15.59
C ASP A 182 8.62 -17.51 14.23
N VAL A 183 8.15 -16.92 13.15
CA VAL A 183 8.67 -17.21 11.80
C VAL A 183 10.14 -16.80 11.66
N TYR A 184 10.53 -15.67 12.26
CA TYR A 184 11.91 -15.16 12.16
C TYR A 184 12.89 -15.96 13.00
N ASN A 185 12.54 -16.34 14.24
CA ASN A 185 13.43 -17.00 15.18
C ASN A 185 13.33 -18.54 15.14
N PHE A 186 12.18 -19.08 14.74
CA PHE A 186 11.84 -20.49 14.84
C PHE A 186 11.19 -21.04 13.58
N GLY A 187 11.40 -20.39 12.42
CA GLY A 187 10.88 -20.89 11.14
C GLY A 187 11.33 -22.35 10.92
N VAL A 188 10.37 -23.23 10.65
CA VAL A 188 10.61 -24.70 10.55
C VAL A 188 10.64 -25.20 9.11
N HIS A 189 10.12 -24.42 8.16
CA HIS A 189 10.13 -24.85 6.78
C HIS A 189 11.53 -24.62 6.17
N PRO A 190 12.14 -25.60 5.47
CA PRO A 190 13.49 -25.46 4.91
C PRO A 190 13.69 -24.25 4.01
N TYR A 191 12.64 -23.83 3.30
CA TYR A 191 12.68 -22.61 2.47
C TYR A 191 12.75 -21.35 3.35
N THR A 192 12.03 -21.30 4.47
CA THR A 192 12.09 -20.18 5.44
C THR A 192 13.49 -20.09 6.04
N GLU A 193 14.09 -21.19 6.46
CA GLU A 193 15.46 -21.24 6.97
C GLU A 193 16.47 -20.73 5.91
N SER A 194 16.29 -21.15 4.65
CA SER A 194 17.14 -20.70 3.54
C SER A 194 17.03 -19.18 3.33
N LEU A 195 15.82 -18.61 3.40
CA LEU A 195 15.62 -17.16 3.28
C LEU A 195 16.26 -16.40 4.44
N LEU A 196 16.10 -16.90 5.67
CA LEU A 196 16.67 -16.27 6.86
C LEU A 196 18.20 -16.32 6.86
N SER A 197 18.80 -17.43 6.41
CA SER A 197 20.27 -17.59 6.30
C SER A 197 20.90 -16.70 5.25
N ALA A 198 20.13 -16.21 4.29
CA ALA A 198 20.60 -15.29 3.25
C ALA A 198 20.63 -13.81 3.71
N ILE A 199 20.14 -13.50 4.91
CA ILE A 199 20.20 -12.14 5.47
C ILE A 199 21.65 -11.86 5.90
N PRO A 200 22.29 -10.78 5.40
CA PRO A 200 23.61 -10.38 5.88
C PRO A 200 23.57 -10.02 7.37
N LEU A 201 24.55 -10.53 8.13
CA LEU A 201 24.75 -10.20 9.56
C LEU A 201 25.18 -8.75 9.74
#